data_ecd72cebaa0b8913461ef3ee4bd92297
#
_entry.id   ecd72cebaa0b8913461ef3ee4bd92297
#
_cell.length_a   1.000
_cell.length_b   1.000
_cell.length_c   1.000
_cell.angle_alpha   90.00
_cell.angle_beta   90.00
_cell.angle_gamma   90.00
#
_symmetry.space_group_name_H-M   'P 1'
#
loop_
_entity.id
_entity.type
_entity.pdbx_description
1 polymer ?
#
loop_
_entity_poly.entity_id
_entity_poly.type
_entity_poly.pdbx_seq_one_letter_code
_entity_poly.pdbx_strand_id
1 'polypeptide(L)'
;SRSEGPMVVLTRQPAEGRSRDGGLRFGEMERDCMISHGASRFTKDRIYHSSDSFQVHVCKKCGMLAVYNHEKRIHVCKTCNNRTDFNRVEIPYSCKLLFQELITMNIAPRIITQ
;
A
#
# COMPACT_ATOMS: atom_id res chain seq x y z
N SER A 1 10.72 21.09 -8.18
CA SER A 1 10.69 20.21 -7.01
C SER A 1 9.45 20.48 -6.18
N ARG A 2 8.71 19.42 -5.84
CA ARG A 2 7.46 19.54 -5.08
C ARG A 2 7.48 18.57 -3.91
N SER A 3 7.11 19.05 -2.73
CA SER A 3 6.99 18.23 -1.52
C SER A 3 5.55 17.72 -1.30
N GLU A 4 4.58 18.49 -1.76
CA GLU A 4 3.16 18.17 -1.68
C GLU A 4 2.48 18.50 -3.01
N GLY A 5 1.45 17.76 -3.35
CA GLY A 5 0.72 17.98 -4.60
C GLY A 5 -0.52 17.09 -4.71
N PRO A 6 -1.27 17.22 -5.82
CA PRO A 6 -2.47 16.42 -6.02
C PRO A 6 -2.15 14.93 -6.20
N MET A 7 -3.05 14.09 -5.71
CA MET A 7 -2.94 12.63 -5.78
C MET A 7 -4.03 12.06 -6.67
N VAL A 8 -3.70 10.97 -7.37
CA VAL A 8 -4.69 10.21 -8.15
C VAL A 8 -5.65 9.49 -7.20
N VAL A 9 -6.95 9.57 -7.47
CA VAL A 9 -7.97 8.99 -6.58
C VAL A 9 -7.86 7.46 -6.49
N LEU A 10 -7.66 6.78 -7.60
CA LEU A 10 -7.66 5.31 -7.65
C LEU A 10 -6.44 4.70 -6.95
N THR A 11 -5.25 5.18 -7.26
CA THR A 11 -3.99 4.59 -6.77
C THR A 11 -3.38 5.36 -5.61
N ARG A 12 -3.87 6.55 -5.33
CA ARG A 12 -3.31 7.48 -4.33
C ARG A 12 -1.83 7.78 -4.51
N GLN A 13 -1.38 7.72 -5.74
CA GLN A 13 -0.04 8.15 -6.13
C GLN A 13 -0.07 9.61 -6.57
N PRO A 14 1.08 10.33 -6.54
CA PRO A 14 1.14 11.68 -7.08
C PRO A 14 0.67 11.75 -8.53
N ALA A 15 -0.05 12.82 -8.86
CA ALA A 15 -0.54 13.02 -10.23
C ALA A 15 0.61 13.12 -11.22
N GLU A 16 0.36 12.73 -12.45
CA GLU A 16 1.34 12.77 -13.54
C GLU A 16 1.29 14.11 -14.27
N GLY A 17 2.48 14.63 -14.57
CA GLY A 17 2.65 15.75 -15.49
C GLY A 17 2.76 17.12 -14.83
N ARG A 18 3.51 18.00 -15.51
CA ARG A 18 3.77 19.37 -15.06
C ARG A 18 2.52 20.23 -15.03
N SER A 19 1.65 20.06 -16.02
CA SER A 19 0.39 20.82 -16.13
C SER A 19 -0.60 20.54 -15.00
N ARG A 20 -0.50 19.36 -14.41
CA ARG A 20 -1.35 18.90 -13.29
C ARG A 20 -0.73 19.16 -11.93
N ASP A 21 0.38 19.86 -11.88
CA ASP A 21 1.17 20.04 -10.66
C ASP A 21 1.62 18.72 -10.02
N GLY A 22 1.84 17.72 -10.87
CA GLY A 22 2.21 16.36 -10.47
C GLY A 22 3.70 16.15 -10.28
N GLY A 23 4.07 14.89 -10.02
CA GLY A 23 5.44 14.47 -9.82
C GLY A 23 6.06 13.82 -11.06
N LEU A 24 7.31 13.44 -10.93
CA LEU A 24 8.03 12.64 -11.90
C LEU A 24 7.74 11.15 -11.68
N ARG A 25 7.86 10.38 -12.74
CA ARG A 25 7.73 8.92 -12.66
C ARG A 25 9.07 8.29 -12.23
N PHE A 26 9.04 7.53 -11.15
CA PHE A 26 10.11 6.61 -10.79
C PHE A 26 9.78 5.24 -11.38
N GLY A 27 10.23 5.00 -12.59
CA GLY A 27 9.89 3.80 -13.35
C GLY A 27 10.79 2.60 -13.04
N GLU A 28 10.59 1.53 -13.78
CA GLU A 28 11.33 0.28 -13.62
C GLU A 28 12.82 0.47 -13.88
N MET A 29 13.19 1.28 -14.86
CA MET A 29 14.60 1.54 -15.20
C MET A 29 15.32 2.30 -14.08
N GLU A 30 14.65 3.26 -13.47
CA GLU A 30 15.19 4.01 -12.32
C GLU A 30 15.35 3.09 -11.11
N ARG A 31 14.41 2.18 -10.88
CA ARG A 31 14.52 1.14 -9.86
C ARG A 31 15.77 0.28 -10.09
N ASP A 32 15.99 -0.17 -11.32
CA ASP A 32 17.14 -1.02 -11.68
C ASP A 32 18.46 -0.29 -11.43
N CYS A 33 18.53 1.01 -11.74
CA CYS A 33 19.66 1.85 -11.44
C CYS A 33 19.94 1.90 -9.93
N MET A 34 18.91 2.09 -9.11
CA MET A 34 19.08 2.14 -7.66
C MET A 34 19.47 0.78 -7.06
N ILE A 35 19.02 -0.31 -7.63
CA ILE A 35 19.44 -1.66 -7.25
C ILE A 35 20.96 -1.84 -7.50
N SER A 36 21.44 -1.38 -8.63
CA SER A 36 22.88 -1.46 -8.96
C SER A 36 23.75 -0.66 -8.00
N HIS A 37 23.23 0.44 -7.45
CA HIS A 37 23.92 1.24 -6.43
C HIS A 37 23.82 0.65 -5.02
N GLY A 38 22.94 -0.32 -4.79
CA GLY A 38 22.68 -0.88 -3.46
C GLY A 38 21.95 0.09 -2.53
N ALA A 39 21.27 1.10 -3.06
CA ALA A 39 20.59 2.15 -2.30
C ALA A 39 19.16 1.73 -1.87
N SER A 40 19.06 0.75 -0.99
CA SER A 40 17.76 0.17 -0.60
C SER A 40 16.87 1.15 0.16
N ARG A 41 17.41 1.95 1.07
CA ARG A 41 16.63 2.94 1.83
C ARG A 41 16.10 4.05 0.93
N PHE A 42 16.91 4.52 0.00
CA PHE A 42 16.49 5.52 -0.97
C PHE A 42 15.38 4.98 -1.88
N THR A 43 15.51 3.76 -2.35
CA THR A 43 14.51 3.08 -3.17
C THR A 43 13.19 2.94 -2.42
N LYS A 44 13.24 2.50 -1.17
CA LYS A 44 12.05 2.41 -0.31
C LYS A 44 11.39 3.77 -0.11
N ASP A 45 12.17 4.81 0.14
CA ASP A 45 11.63 6.16 0.29
C ASP A 45 10.90 6.62 -0.97
N ARG A 46 11.50 6.43 -2.15
CA ARG A 46 10.92 6.90 -3.41
C ARG A 46 9.71 6.10 -3.87
N ILE A 47 9.73 4.80 -3.66
CA ILE A 47 8.63 3.93 -4.10
C ILE A 47 7.47 3.93 -3.09
N TYR A 48 7.76 4.10 -1.81
CA TYR A 48 6.79 3.97 -0.73
C TYR A 48 6.48 5.28 -0.02
N HIS A 49 7.44 5.83 0.74
CA HIS A 49 7.17 6.97 1.62
C HIS A 49 6.81 8.26 0.85
N SER A 50 7.45 8.50 -0.29
CA SER A 50 7.17 9.67 -1.13
C SER A 50 6.11 9.43 -2.20
N SER A 51 5.48 8.26 -2.23
CA SER A 51 4.49 7.90 -3.22
C SER A 51 3.13 7.60 -2.57
N ASP A 52 2.88 6.35 -2.17
CA ASP A 52 1.57 5.88 -1.76
C ASP A 52 1.59 5.06 -0.46
N SER A 53 2.27 5.55 0.56
CA SER A 53 2.31 4.88 1.85
C SER A 53 0.92 4.72 2.46
N PHE A 54 0.61 3.52 2.93
CA PHE A 54 -0.68 3.19 3.51
C PHE A 54 -0.52 2.12 4.59
N GLN A 55 -1.46 2.08 5.52
CA GLN A 55 -1.48 1.08 6.59
C GLN A 55 -2.76 0.26 6.51
N VAL A 56 -2.61 -1.05 6.56
CA VAL A 56 -3.73 -1.98 6.59
C VAL A 56 -3.67 -2.86 7.83
N HIS A 57 -4.81 -3.38 8.23
CA HIS A 57 -4.91 -4.37 9.30
C HIS A 57 -5.09 -5.75 8.68
N VAL A 58 -4.30 -6.69 9.15
CA VAL A 58 -4.29 -8.07 8.66
C VAL A 58 -4.67 -9.01 9.80
N CYS A 59 -5.58 -9.94 9.53
CA CYS A 59 -5.94 -10.96 10.51
C CYS A 59 -4.78 -11.90 10.75
N LYS A 60 -4.42 -12.13 12.02
CA LYS A 60 -3.35 -13.07 12.38
C LYS A 60 -3.71 -14.52 12.08
N LYS A 61 -4.99 -14.85 12.08
CA LYS A 61 -5.44 -16.23 11.91
C LYS A 61 -5.49 -16.66 10.44
N CYS A 62 -6.08 -15.84 9.56
CA CYS A 62 -6.27 -16.19 8.16
C CYS A 62 -5.40 -15.41 7.18
N GLY A 63 -4.78 -14.32 7.59
CA GLY A 63 -3.92 -13.50 6.74
C GLY A 63 -4.64 -12.59 5.75
N MET A 64 -5.97 -12.54 5.79
CA MET A 64 -6.76 -11.67 4.93
C MET A 64 -6.80 -10.24 5.44
N LEU A 65 -7.03 -9.29 4.53
CA LEU A 65 -7.23 -7.90 4.91
C LEU A 65 -8.47 -7.76 5.77
N ALA A 66 -8.32 -7.10 6.92
CA ALA A 66 -9.40 -6.89 7.86
C ALA A 66 -10.00 -5.49 7.73
N VAL A 67 -11.22 -5.34 8.21
CA VAL A 67 -11.91 -4.04 8.27
C VAL A 67 -11.61 -3.37 9.60
N TYR A 68 -11.27 -2.09 9.55
CA TYR A 68 -11.07 -1.27 10.73
C TYR A 68 -11.97 -0.04 10.68
N ASN A 69 -12.74 0.16 11.76
CA ASN A 69 -13.56 1.35 11.93
C ASN A 69 -12.85 2.31 12.88
N HIS A 70 -12.41 3.46 12.35
CA HIS A 70 -11.68 4.47 13.11
C HIS A 70 -12.49 5.12 14.22
N GLU A 71 -13.79 5.32 13.99
CA GLU A 71 -14.65 5.98 14.98
C GLU A 71 -14.89 5.12 16.20
N LYS A 72 -15.17 3.84 15.98
CA LYS A 72 -15.47 2.87 17.04
C LYS A 72 -14.25 2.09 17.51
N ARG A 73 -13.11 2.23 16.83
CA ARG A 73 -11.88 1.46 17.09
C ARG A 73 -12.09 -0.05 17.10
N ILE A 74 -12.94 -0.53 16.19
CA ILE A 74 -13.29 -1.94 16.08
C ILE A 74 -12.61 -2.53 14.85
N HIS A 75 -11.97 -3.70 15.04
CA HIS A 75 -11.41 -4.51 13.99
C HIS A 75 -12.30 -5.72 13.75
N VAL A 76 -12.53 -6.06 12.49
CA VAL A 76 -13.30 -7.25 12.13
C VAL A 76 -12.67 -7.94 10.93
N CYS A 77 -12.41 -9.24 11.06
CA CYS A 77 -12.12 -10.10 9.93
C CYS A 77 -13.40 -10.81 9.52
N LYS A 78 -13.93 -10.47 8.35
CA LYS A 78 -15.17 -11.08 7.85
C LYS A 78 -15.00 -12.53 7.41
N THR A 79 -13.79 -12.96 7.09
CA THR A 79 -13.51 -14.30 6.60
C THR A 79 -13.57 -15.34 7.71
N CYS A 80 -12.99 -15.06 8.88
CA CYS A 80 -12.93 -16.00 10.00
C CYS A 80 -13.59 -15.47 11.28
N ASN A 81 -14.29 -14.34 11.21
CA ASN A 81 -14.98 -13.69 12.34
C ASN A 81 -14.06 -13.32 13.51
N ASN A 82 -12.76 -13.17 13.27
CA ASN A 82 -11.82 -12.73 14.28
C ASN A 82 -12.04 -11.24 14.59
N ARG A 83 -12.02 -10.88 15.85
CA ARG A 83 -12.21 -9.49 16.31
C ARG A 83 -11.10 -8.97 17.22
N THR A 84 -10.12 -9.79 17.53
CA THR A 84 -9.10 -9.47 18.54
C THR A 84 -7.66 -9.55 18.04
N ASP A 85 -7.34 -10.47 17.15
CA ASP A 85 -5.97 -10.78 16.74
C ASP A 85 -5.67 -10.18 15.37
N PHE A 86 -5.07 -8.98 15.36
CA PHE A 86 -4.71 -8.26 14.14
C PHE A 86 -3.29 -7.72 14.22
N ASN A 87 -2.65 -7.63 13.06
CA ASN A 87 -1.41 -6.90 12.88
C ASN A 87 -1.63 -5.71 11.94
N ARG A 88 -0.99 -4.60 12.27
CA ARG A 88 -0.92 -3.44 11.38
C ARG A 88 0.29 -3.60 10.47
N VAL A 89 0.07 -3.57 9.16
CA VAL A 89 1.10 -3.73 8.15
C VAL A 89 1.15 -2.48 7.27
N GLU A 90 2.35 -2.04 6.96
CA GLU A 90 2.58 -0.92 6.05
C GLU A 90 2.82 -1.45 4.64
N ILE A 91 1.95 -1.10 3.71
CA ILE A 91 2.06 -1.48 2.30
C ILE A 91 1.71 -0.28 1.41
N PRO A 92 2.19 -0.27 0.15
CA PRO A 92 1.73 0.72 -0.82
C PRO A 92 0.22 0.61 -1.06
N TYR A 93 -0.43 1.74 -1.26
CA TYR A 93 -1.88 1.74 -1.54
C TYR A 93 -2.22 0.97 -2.82
N SER A 94 -1.38 1.05 -3.84
CA SER A 94 -1.55 0.26 -5.07
C SER A 94 -1.46 -1.25 -4.80
N CYS A 95 -0.64 -1.68 -3.86
CA CYS A 95 -0.56 -3.07 -3.44
C CYS A 95 -1.86 -3.51 -2.73
N LYS A 96 -2.39 -2.69 -1.86
CA LYS A 96 -3.71 -2.93 -1.23
C LYS A 96 -4.81 -3.03 -2.27
N LEU A 97 -4.81 -2.16 -3.27
CA LEU A 97 -5.75 -2.20 -4.38
C LEU A 97 -5.62 -3.50 -5.17
N LEU A 98 -4.39 -3.94 -5.47
CA LEU A 98 -4.12 -5.22 -6.14
C LEU A 98 -4.70 -6.40 -5.35
N PHE A 99 -4.50 -6.43 -4.04
CA PHE A 99 -5.04 -7.50 -3.20
C PHE A 99 -6.57 -7.52 -3.21
N GLN A 100 -7.20 -6.37 -3.18
CA GLN A 100 -8.67 -6.28 -3.27
C GLN A 100 -9.19 -6.74 -4.63
N GLU A 101 -8.49 -6.40 -5.71
CA GLU A 101 -8.83 -6.86 -7.06
C GLU A 101 -8.66 -8.38 -7.20
N LEU A 102 -7.62 -8.96 -6.62
CA LEU A 102 -7.43 -10.42 -6.59
C LEU A 102 -8.56 -11.12 -5.82
N ILE A 103 -9.00 -10.54 -4.72
CA ILE A 103 -10.14 -11.06 -3.95
C ILE A 103 -11.41 -11.10 -4.80
N THR A 104 -11.64 -10.09 -5.64
CA THR A 104 -12.81 -10.08 -6.54
C THR A 104 -12.74 -11.16 -7.62
N MET A 105 -11.56 -11.67 -7.92
CA MET A 105 -11.33 -12.79 -8.86
C MET A 105 -11.28 -14.15 -8.16
N ASN A 106 -11.78 -14.26 -6.94
CA ASN A 106 -11.75 -15.48 -6.11
C ASN A 106 -10.35 -15.98 -5.77
N ILE A 107 -9.37 -15.09 -5.75
CA ILE A 107 -8.00 -15.40 -5.29
C ILE A 107 -7.86 -14.84 -3.87
N ALA A 108 -7.41 -15.65 -2.93
CA ALA A 108 -7.23 -15.24 -1.53
C ALA A 108 -5.75 -14.91 -1.26
N PRO A 109 -5.33 -13.65 -1.40
CA PRO A 109 -3.98 -13.25 -1.02
C PRO A 109 -3.89 -13.20 0.50
N ARG A 110 -3.04 -14.03 1.08
CA ARG A 110 -2.88 -14.12 2.53
C ARG A 110 -1.52 -13.58 2.93
N ILE A 111 -1.53 -12.56 3.78
CA ILE A 111 -0.31 -11.99 4.35
C ILE A 111 -0.06 -12.69 5.68
N ILE A 112 0.99 -13.49 5.72
CA ILE A 112 1.35 -14.22 6.93
C ILE A 112 2.22 -13.32 7.79
N THR A 113 1.76 -13.03 8.99
CA THR A 113 2.46 -12.21 9.98
C THR A 113 2.70 -13.03 11.24
N GLN A 114 3.80 -12.74 11.88
CA GLN A 114 4.13 -13.37 13.17
C GLN A 114 3.64 -12.55 14.34
#